data_b4cb7f365c2c2eddde9a3d806ae7bc9b
#
_entry.id   b4cb7f365c2c2eddde9a3d806ae7bc9b
#
_cell.length_a   1.000
_cell.length_b   1.000
_cell.length_c   1.000
_cell.angle_alpha   90.00
_cell.angle_beta   90.00
_cell.angle_gamma   90.00
#
_symmetry.space_group_name_H-M   'P 1'
#
loop_
_entity.id
_entity.type
_entity.pdbx_description
1 polymer ?
#
loop_
_entity_poly.entity_id
_entity_poly.type
_entity_poly.pdbx_seq_one_letter_code
_entity_poly.pdbx_strand_id
1 'polypeptide(L)'
;DQHSQFSGICNPKGRLLASFRVFHCGDSYYLCLPSSMIETVISRLRRFMLRSKVTLEEASDTFVHLGVSGSEAEQALRNVAGTLPDNIHEVTQNKDQAIIRVPGIHPSFEIFTTTEQARQLWSSLNVQSAPVGSIAWQFLDIQAGIPMIFPETREAFVPQMANLQLIDGVSFTKGCYTGQEIVARMQYLGKLKRRMYRARCESTTQPLAGDEVYVSGEGTQSVGKLVSAAPHPDGGYSMLAVLQISSAEGKSRLHLGSASGAVITLEHLPYPFPSE
;
A
#
# COMPACT_ATOMS: atom_id res chain seq x y z
N ASP A 1 3.59 -2.90 20.91
CA ASP A 1 3.45 -1.43 20.76
C ASP A 1 4.68 -0.77 20.12
N GLN A 2 5.70 -1.55 19.72
CA GLN A 2 6.89 -1.07 19.00
C GLN A 2 6.90 -1.53 17.54
N HIS A 3 5.76 -2.01 17.02
CA HIS A 3 5.65 -2.44 15.64
C HIS A 3 4.41 -1.87 14.98
N SER A 4 4.57 -1.45 13.74
CA SER A 4 3.46 -1.18 12.83
C SER A 4 3.08 -2.45 12.08
N GLN A 5 1.88 -2.47 11.52
CA GLN A 5 1.40 -3.58 10.73
C GLN A 5 0.66 -3.07 9.50
N PHE A 6 0.96 -3.63 8.34
CA PHE A 6 0.08 -3.46 7.19
C PHE A 6 -1.14 -4.37 7.36
N SER A 7 -2.32 -3.89 7.04
CA SER A 7 -3.57 -4.60 7.31
C SER A 7 -4.67 -4.18 6.33
N GLY A 8 -5.83 -4.83 6.43
CA GLY A 8 -7.00 -4.49 5.61
C GLY A 8 -8.32 -4.90 6.25
N ILE A 9 -9.39 -4.29 5.78
CA ILE A 9 -10.77 -4.66 6.14
C ILE A 9 -11.40 -5.35 4.95
N CYS A 10 -12.07 -6.48 5.18
CA CYS A 10 -12.81 -7.22 4.17
C CYS A 10 -14.33 -7.11 4.38
N ASN A 11 -15.07 -7.29 3.29
CA ASN A 11 -16.49 -7.57 3.33
C ASN A 11 -16.75 -9.07 3.62
N PRO A 12 -18.00 -9.52 3.83
CA PRO A 12 -18.33 -10.93 4.08
C PRO A 12 -17.90 -11.89 2.96
N LYS A 13 -17.70 -11.38 1.74
CA LYS A 13 -17.22 -12.17 0.58
C LYS A 13 -15.68 -12.21 0.51
N GLY A 14 -14.97 -11.80 1.58
CA GLY A 14 -13.51 -11.78 1.66
C GLY A 14 -12.84 -10.75 0.75
N ARG A 15 -13.58 -9.75 0.22
CA ARG A 15 -13.01 -8.72 -0.65
C ARG A 15 -12.60 -7.50 0.16
N LEU A 16 -11.43 -6.94 -0.19
CA LEU A 16 -10.86 -5.77 0.46
C LEU A 16 -11.77 -4.54 0.29
N LEU A 17 -12.13 -3.94 1.40
CA LEU A 17 -12.79 -2.63 1.47
C LEU A 17 -11.78 -1.50 1.57
N ALA A 18 -10.68 -1.75 2.29
CA ALA A 18 -9.58 -0.82 2.47
C ALA A 18 -8.31 -1.58 2.86
N SER A 19 -7.15 -0.98 2.60
CA SER A 19 -5.85 -1.36 3.17
C SER A 19 -5.25 -0.15 3.88
N PHE A 20 -4.46 -0.38 4.91
CA PHE A 20 -3.87 0.66 5.75
C PHE A 20 -2.71 0.13 6.57
N ARG A 21 -1.85 1.03 7.03
CA ARG A 21 -0.88 0.76 8.08
C ARG A 21 -1.51 1.08 9.44
N VAL A 22 -1.34 0.18 10.39
CA VAL A 22 -1.70 0.39 11.81
C VAL A 22 -0.43 0.59 12.61
N PHE A 23 -0.42 1.59 13.48
CA PHE A 23 0.64 1.81 14.45
C PHE A 23 0.07 2.40 15.74
N HIS A 24 0.82 2.28 16.81
CA HIS A 24 0.49 2.84 18.12
C HIS A 24 1.33 4.09 18.38
N CYS A 25 0.73 5.16 18.91
CA CYS A 25 1.43 6.35 19.35
C CYS A 25 0.69 6.99 20.54
N GLY A 26 1.39 7.26 21.61
CA GLY A 26 0.76 7.69 22.87
C GLY A 26 -0.23 6.66 23.39
N ASP A 27 -1.48 7.04 23.61
CA ASP A 27 -2.54 6.16 24.10
C ASP A 27 -3.49 5.67 22.98
N SER A 28 -3.13 5.88 21.72
CA SER A 28 -4.02 5.65 20.59
C SER A 28 -3.40 4.77 19.50
N TYR A 29 -4.26 4.04 18.80
CA TYR A 29 -3.90 3.37 17.56
C TYR A 29 -4.31 4.23 16.38
N TYR A 30 -3.41 4.38 15.41
CA TYR A 30 -3.64 5.14 14.19
C TYR A 30 -3.70 4.21 12.98
N LEU A 31 -4.61 4.52 12.07
CA LEU A 31 -4.73 3.87 10.77
C LEU A 31 -4.35 4.88 9.68
N CYS A 32 -3.22 4.65 9.02
CA CYS A 32 -2.78 5.47 7.89
C CYS A 32 -3.28 4.86 6.58
N LEU A 33 -4.10 5.60 5.84
CA LEU A 33 -4.77 5.18 4.60
C LEU A 33 -5.01 6.38 3.68
N PRO A 34 -5.34 6.17 2.39
CA PRO A 34 -5.72 7.26 1.50
C PRO A 34 -6.89 8.07 2.06
N SER A 35 -6.81 9.40 2.00
CA SER A 35 -7.84 10.30 2.53
C SER A 35 -9.22 10.02 1.94
N SER A 36 -9.30 9.63 0.67
CA SER A 36 -10.54 9.24 -0.01
C SER A 36 -11.23 8.01 0.60
N MET A 37 -10.53 7.24 1.45
CA MET A 37 -11.06 6.03 2.10
C MET A 37 -11.46 6.24 3.57
N ILE A 38 -11.14 7.38 4.18
CA ILE A 38 -11.33 7.64 5.61
C ILE A 38 -12.80 7.44 6.00
N GLU A 39 -13.74 8.11 5.34
CA GLU A 39 -15.17 8.00 5.65
C GLU A 39 -15.67 6.56 5.50
N THR A 40 -15.23 5.86 4.46
CA THR A 40 -15.59 4.44 4.23
C THR A 40 -15.14 3.56 5.41
N VAL A 41 -13.91 3.76 5.90
CA VAL A 41 -13.35 2.99 7.01
C VAL A 41 -14.03 3.36 8.33
N ILE A 42 -14.20 4.64 8.63
CA ILE A 42 -14.89 5.12 9.82
C ILE A 42 -16.31 4.57 9.88
N SER A 43 -17.09 4.74 8.82
CA SER A 43 -18.49 4.25 8.74
C SER A 43 -18.54 2.72 8.91
N ARG A 44 -17.56 2.00 8.36
CA ARG A 44 -17.51 0.54 8.49
C ARG A 44 -17.18 0.11 9.92
N LEU A 45 -16.16 0.69 10.56
CA LEU A 45 -15.74 0.33 11.90
C LEU A 45 -16.79 0.69 12.96
N ARG A 46 -17.44 1.84 12.83
CA ARG A 46 -18.53 2.27 13.75
C ARG A 46 -19.66 1.24 13.88
N ARG A 47 -19.96 0.49 12.82
CA ARG A 47 -20.99 -0.57 12.85
C ARG A 47 -20.64 -1.74 13.77
N PHE A 48 -19.35 -1.91 14.14
CA PHE A 48 -18.87 -3.01 14.97
C PHE A 48 -18.46 -2.56 16.38
N MET A 49 -18.51 -1.27 16.66
CA MET A 49 -18.10 -0.77 18.01
C MET A 49 -19.06 -1.20 19.13
N LEU A 50 -20.36 -1.35 18.82
CA LEU A 50 -21.43 -1.82 19.72
C LEU A 50 -21.25 -1.38 21.19
N ARG A 51 -20.71 -2.29 22.05
CA ARG A 51 -20.49 -2.05 23.49
C ARG A 51 -19.01 -1.81 23.83
N SER A 52 -18.13 -1.72 22.83
CA SER A 52 -16.71 -1.48 23.06
C SER A 52 -16.49 -0.06 23.59
N LYS A 53 -15.66 0.07 24.63
CA LYS A 53 -15.25 1.38 25.18
C LYS A 53 -14.09 1.93 24.35
N VAL A 54 -14.36 2.32 23.12
CA VAL A 54 -13.40 2.91 22.18
C VAL A 54 -14.04 4.13 21.53
N THR A 55 -13.21 5.12 21.20
CA THR A 55 -13.56 6.23 20.31
C THR A 55 -12.92 6.01 18.95
N LEU A 56 -13.57 6.46 17.90
CA LEU A 56 -13.05 6.41 16.54
C LEU A 56 -13.27 7.77 15.90
N GLU A 57 -12.17 8.42 15.57
CA GLU A 57 -12.14 9.79 15.08
C GLU A 57 -11.23 9.90 13.85
N GLU A 58 -11.49 10.87 13.00
CA GLU A 58 -10.55 11.29 11.98
C GLU A 58 -9.41 12.08 12.67
N ALA A 59 -8.16 11.71 12.37
CA ALA A 59 -6.98 12.29 13.00
C ALA A 59 -6.05 12.99 11.97
N SER A 60 -6.57 13.35 10.80
CA SER A 60 -5.77 13.95 9.71
C SER A 60 -5.09 15.27 10.13
N ASP A 61 -5.69 16.01 11.06
CA ASP A 61 -5.15 17.26 11.57
C ASP A 61 -4.27 17.09 12.83
N THR A 62 -4.14 15.86 13.35
CA THR A 62 -3.39 15.59 14.58
C THR A 62 -1.89 15.58 14.32
N PHE A 63 -1.47 15.00 13.19
CA PHE A 63 -0.07 14.86 12.81
C PHE A 63 0.19 15.40 11.41
N VAL A 64 1.40 15.92 11.23
CA VAL A 64 2.01 16.05 9.92
C VAL A 64 2.65 14.69 9.59
N HIS A 65 2.33 14.14 8.44
CA HIS A 65 2.90 12.91 7.92
C HIS A 65 3.98 13.24 6.89
N LEU A 66 5.22 12.84 7.17
CA LEU A 66 6.38 12.99 6.30
C LEU A 66 6.93 11.64 5.91
N GLY A 67 7.37 11.49 4.66
CA GLY A 67 8.13 10.36 4.19
C GLY A 67 9.58 10.77 3.92
N VAL A 68 10.54 9.95 4.34
CA VAL A 68 11.98 10.13 4.03
C VAL A 68 12.51 8.82 3.46
N SER A 69 13.09 8.86 2.25
CA SER A 69 13.62 7.68 1.57
C SER A 69 14.89 8.02 0.78
N GLY A 70 15.81 7.08 0.71
CA GLY A 70 17.06 7.19 -0.05
C GLY A 70 18.21 6.44 0.61
N SER A 71 19.33 6.31 -0.10
CA SER A 71 20.56 5.64 0.43
C SER A 71 21.05 6.26 1.73
N GLU A 72 20.94 7.59 1.84
CA GLU A 72 21.41 8.37 3.00
C GLU A 72 20.29 8.72 4.00
N ALA A 73 19.06 8.24 3.78
CA ALA A 73 17.89 8.61 4.58
C ALA A 73 18.08 8.28 6.07
N GLU A 74 18.65 7.12 6.38
CA GLU A 74 18.89 6.69 7.76
C GLU A 74 19.90 7.61 8.46
N GLN A 75 21.02 7.92 7.80
CA GLN A 75 22.04 8.82 8.36
C GLN A 75 21.49 10.24 8.55
N ALA A 76 20.79 10.76 7.57
CA ALA A 76 20.18 12.09 7.64
C ALA A 76 19.19 12.19 8.79
N LEU A 77 18.33 11.17 8.96
CA LEU A 77 17.36 11.13 10.06
C LEU A 77 18.01 10.95 11.43
N ARG A 78 19.06 10.10 11.57
CA ARG A 78 19.76 9.93 12.85
C ARG A 78 20.32 11.25 13.38
N ASN A 79 20.80 12.11 12.49
CA ASN A 79 21.38 13.40 12.86
C ASN A 79 20.32 14.38 13.42
N VAL A 80 19.04 14.25 13.05
CA VAL A 80 17.99 15.22 13.41
C VAL A 80 16.91 14.66 14.33
N ALA A 81 16.62 13.37 14.24
CA ALA A 81 15.57 12.70 15.01
C ALA A 81 16.11 11.78 16.14
N GLY A 82 17.41 11.50 16.15
CA GLY A 82 18.06 10.65 17.14
C GLY A 82 17.82 9.17 16.91
N THR A 83 17.09 8.51 17.82
CA THR A 83 16.86 7.05 17.75
C THR A 83 15.88 6.73 16.63
N LEU A 84 16.27 5.78 15.77
CA LEU A 84 15.44 5.28 14.67
C LEU A 84 15.15 3.79 14.86
N PRO A 85 14.05 3.27 14.26
CA PRO A 85 13.79 1.84 14.21
C PRO A 85 14.82 1.13 13.34
N ASP A 86 15.32 -0.02 13.80
CA ASP A 86 16.36 -0.80 13.12
C ASP A 86 15.78 -1.76 12.07
N ASN A 87 14.58 -2.31 12.32
CA ASN A 87 13.96 -3.29 11.43
C ASN A 87 12.71 -2.74 10.76
N ILE A 88 12.37 -3.29 9.58
CA ILE A 88 11.13 -2.97 8.88
C ILE A 88 9.93 -3.25 9.80
N HIS A 89 8.96 -2.36 9.78
CA HIS A 89 7.77 -2.32 10.64
C HIS A 89 8.02 -1.95 12.10
N GLU A 90 9.24 -1.83 12.56
CA GLU A 90 9.49 -1.27 13.90
C GLU A 90 9.09 0.20 13.97
N VAL A 91 8.69 0.61 15.17
CA VAL A 91 8.26 1.96 15.50
C VAL A 91 9.08 2.48 16.67
N THR A 92 9.75 3.60 16.46
CA THR A 92 10.29 4.40 17.56
C THR A 92 9.32 5.54 17.83
N GLN A 93 8.91 5.71 19.08
CA GLN A 93 7.91 6.71 19.40
C GLN A 93 8.19 7.45 20.72
N ASN A 94 7.67 8.66 20.80
CA ASN A 94 7.45 9.41 22.01
C ASN A 94 6.01 9.97 21.98
N LYS A 95 5.65 10.85 22.92
CA LYS A 95 4.30 11.40 23.03
C LYS A 95 3.82 12.12 21.75
N ASP A 96 4.73 12.77 21.03
CA ASP A 96 4.40 13.73 19.98
C ASP A 96 4.93 13.29 18.59
N GLN A 97 5.54 12.10 18.52
CA GLN A 97 6.15 11.61 17.29
C GLN A 97 6.17 10.08 17.24
N ALA A 98 5.90 9.52 16.06
CA ALA A 98 6.19 8.14 15.72
C ALA A 98 7.02 8.09 14.44
N ILE A 99 8.10 7.34 14.44
CA ILE A 99 8.95 7.07 13.27
C ILE A 99 8.85 5.57 12.99
N ILE A 100 8.47 5.23 11.79
CA ILE A 100 8.23 3.86 11.33
C ILE A 100 9.20 3.56 10.20
N ARG A 101 9.98 2.49 10.32
CA ARG A 101 10.76 1.97 9.18
C ARG A 101 9.84 1.15 8.29
N VAL A 102 9.71 1.54 7.03
CA VAL A 102 8.81 0.90 6.08
C VAL A 102 9.57 0.15 4.98
N PRO A 103 8.94 -0.86 4.34
CA PRO A 103 9.53 -1.52 3.19
C PRO A 103 9.85 -0.53 2.07
N GLY A 104 11.00 -0.68 1.41
CA GLY A 104 11.43 0.16 0.30
C GLY A 104 12.67 -0.41 -0.37
N ILE A 105 13.01 0.08 -1.57
CA ILE A 105 14.24 -0.27 -2.28
C ILE A 105 15.47 0.30 -1.54
N HIS A 106 15.27 1.45 -0.90
CA HIS A 106 16.23 2.13 -0.03
C HIS A 106 15.67 2.22 1.39
N PRO A 107 16.50 2.54 2.40
CA PRO A 107 16.00 2.87 3.72
C PRO A 107 14.89 3.93 3.62
N SER A 108 13.73 3.60 4.15
CA SER A 108 12.51 4.41 4.02
C SER A 108 11.80 4.50 5.36
N PHE A 109 11.35 5.70 5.72
CA PHE A 109 10.74 6.00 7.00
C PHE A 109 9.48 6.86 6.80
N GLU A 110 8.42 6.49 7.49
CA GLU A 110 7.24 7.33 7.70
C GLU A 110 7.34 7.98 9.08
N ILE A 111 7.12 9.29 9.13
CA ILE A 111 7.22 10.10 10.35
C ILE A 111 5.88 10.79 10.57
N PHE A 112 5.26 10.51 11.70
CA PHE A 112 4.06 11.18 12.18
C PHE A 112 4.45 12.07 13.35
N THR A 113 4.27 13.38 13.24
CA THR A 113 4.76 14.32 14.24
C THR A 113 3.93 15.61 14.28
N THR A 114 4.09 16.40 15.34
CA THR A 114 3.40 17.69 15.44
C THR A 114 3.90 18.69 14.39
N THR A 115 3.09 19.71 14.09
CA THR A 115 3.44 20.75 13.11
C THR A 115 4.76 21.45 13.44
N GLU A 116 5.03 21.67 14.72
CA GLU A 116 6.26 22.35 15.16
C GLU A 116 7.50 21.47 14.89
N GLN A 117 7.45 20.21 15.29
CA GLN A 117 8.55 19.25 15.04
C GLN A 117 8.72 18.96 13.54
N ALA A 118 7.62 18.90 12.78
CA ALA A 118 7.68 18.74 11.32
C ALA A 118 8.44 19.88 10.64
N ARG A 119 8.24 21.13 11.06
CA ARG A 119 8.99 22.30 10.54
C ARG A 119 10.47 22.20 10.83
N GLN A 120 10.84 21.78 12.04
CA GLN A 120 12.25 21.59 12.44
C GLN A 120 12.91 20.48 11.62
N LEU A 121 12.26 19.30 11.53
CA LEU A 121 12.72 18.19 10.72
C LEU A 121 12.89 18.59 9.25
N TRP A 122 11.88 19.23 8.68
CA TRP A 122 11.91 19.71 7.29
C TRP A 122 13.07 20.64 7.03
N SER A 123 13.26 21.63 7.89
CA SER A 123 14.35 22.62 7.75
C SER A 123 15.73 21.94 7.81
N SER A 124 15.89 20.94 8.68
CA SER A 124 17.15 20.23 8.84
C SER A 124 17.42 19.24 7.70
N LEU A 125 16.41 18.54 7.23
CA LEU A 125 16.52 17.56 6.15
C LEU A 125 16.66 18.21 4.77
N ASN A 126 16.01 19.35 4.54
CA ASN A 126 16.00 20.05 3.25
C ASN A 126 17.39 20.49 2.78
N VAL A 127 18.37 20.55 3.66
CA VAL A 127 19.78 20.85 3.33
C VAL A 127 20.44 19.71 2.54
N GLN A 128 20.02 18.46 2.78
CA GLN A 128 20.64 17.25 2.23
C GLN A 128 19.68 16.38 1.43
N SER A 129 18.42 16.78 1.31
CA SER A 129 17.37 16.02 0.65
C SER A 129 16.59 16.87 -0.34
N ALA A 130 16.09 16.26 -1.40
CA ALA A 130 15.19 16.91 -2.34
C ALA A 130 13.73 16.81 -1.82
N PRO A 131 13.04 17.93 -1.56
CA PRO A 131 11.63 17.90 -1.21
C PRO A 131 10.78 17.50 -2.41
N VAL A 132 9.89 16.52 -2.20
CA VAL A 132 8.99 15.98 -3.22
C VAL A 132 7.56 15.89 -2.68
N GLY A 133 6.58 15.80 -3.58
CA GLY A 133 5.17 15.62 -3.21
C GLY A 133 4.80 14.17 -2.93
N SER A 134 3.58 13.95 -2.42
CA SER A 134 3.02 12.64 -2.08
C SER A 134 2.98 11.67 -3.26
N ILE A 135 2.95 12.14 -4.49
CA ILE A 135 2.98 11.30 -5.68
C ILE A 135 4.31 10.52 -5.80
N ALA A 136 5.42 11.11 -5.34
CA ALA A 136 6.70 10.40 -5.28
C ALA A 136 6.68 9.29 -4.21
N TRP A 137 5.98 9.51 -3.10
CA TRP A 137 5.79 8.46 -2.10
C TRP A 137 4.94 7.32 -2.64
N GLN A 138 3.87 7.62 -3.37
CA GLN A 138 3.07 6.61 -4.07
C GLN A 138 3.90 5.77 -5.05
N PHE A 139 4.85 6.39 -5.75
CA PHE A 139 5.82 5.66 -6.58
C PHE A 139 6.66 4.70 -5.73
N LEU A 140 7.15 5.13 -4.56
CA LEU A 140 7.93 4.26 -3.66
C LEU A 140 7.11 3.09 -3.12
N ASP A 141 5.83 3.30 -2.78
CA ASP A 141 4.91 2.22 -2.38
C ASP A 141 4.73 1.19 -3.51
N ILE A 142 4.60 1.66 -4.75
CA ILE A 142 4.53 0.78 -5.93
C ILE A 142 5.82 -0.01 -6.09
N GLN A 143 6.98 0.62 -5.93
CA GLN A 143 8.27 -0.06 -5.99
C GLN A 143 8.44 -1.09 -4.86
N ALA A 144 7.91 -0.81 -3.69
CA ALA A 144 7.88 -1.72 -2.54
C ALA A 144 6.81 -2.83 -2.66
N GLY A 145 5.94 -2.77 -3.68
CA GLY A 145 4.86 -3.73 -3.86
C GLY A 145 3.75 -3.63 -2.82
N ILE A 146 3.51 -2.44 -2.26
CA ILE A 146 2.51 -2.19 -1.23
C ILE A 146 1.18 -1.76 -1.89
N PRO A 147 0.12 -2.57 -1.80
CA PRO A 147 -1.16 -2.25 -2.44
C PRO A 147 -1.99 -1.32 -1.57
N MET A 148 -2.27 -0.13 -2.05
CA MET A 148 -3.24 0.78 -1.45
C MET A 148 -4.58 0.64 -2.17
N ILE A 149 -5.66 0.46 -1.40
CA ILE A 149 -7.02 0.34 -1.93
C ILE A 149 -7.65 1.73 -1.98
N PHE A 150 -8.13 2.09 -3.15
CA PHE A 150 -8.83 3.33 -3.46
C PHE A 150 -10.33 3.07 -3.71
N PRO A 151 -11.19 4.11 -3.76
CA PRO A 151 -12.62 3.93 -4.04
C PRO A 151 -12.91 3.09 -5.29
N GLU A 152 -12.13 3.25 -6.35
CA GLU A 152 -12.27 2.57 -7.65
C GLU A 152 -11.90 1.08 -7.60
N THR A 153 -11.09 0.70 -6.61
CA THR A 153 -10.63 -0.69 -6.40
C THR A 153 -11.26 -1.36 -5.19
N ARG A 154 -12.14 -0.67 -4.48
CA ARG A 154 -12.92 -1.22 -3.36
C ARG A 154 -13.71 -2.44 -3.81
N GLU A 155 -13.61 -3.53 -3.05
CA GLU A 155 -14.25 -4.83 -3.34
C GLU A 155 -13.78 -5.52 -4.64
N ALA A 156 -12.75 -5.00 -5.31
CA ALA A 156 -12.23 -5.62 -6.53
C ALA A 156 -11.41 -6.88 -6.23
N PHE A 157 -10.69 -6.92 -5.12
CA PHE A 157 -9.69 -7.95 -4.83
C PHE A 157 -9.95 -8.66 -3.50
N VAL A 158 -9.58 -9.94 -3.41
CA VAL A 158 -9.34 -10.61 -2.12
C VAL A 158 -7.89 -10.33 -1.67
N PRO A 159 -7.56 -10.42 -0.38
CA PRO A 159 -6.22 -10.10 0.12
C PRO A 159 -5.07 -10.78 -0.65
N GLN A 160 -5.24 -12.07 -1.00
CA GLN A 160 -4.22 -12.81 -1.72
C GLN A 160 -4.02 -12.35 -3.17
N MET A 161 -5.06 -11.80 -3.81
CA MET A 161 -4.90 -11.20 -5.14
C MET A 161 -4.01 -9.95 -5.09
N ALA A 162 -4.06 -9.21 -3.99
CA ALA A 162 -3.24 -8.03 -3.75
C ALA A 162 -1.93 -8.35 -2.99
N ASN A 163 -1.54 -9.62 -2.91
CA ASN A 163 -0.33 -10.11 -2.25
C ASN A 163 -0.20 -9.77 -0.75
N LEU A 164 -1.29 -9.42 -0.06
CA LEU A 164 -1.22 -9.01 1.35
C LEU A 164 -0.57 -10.07 2.25
N GLN A 165 -0.75 -11.38 1.94
CA GLN A 165 -0.12 -12.45 2.70
C GLN A 165 1.41 -12.53 2.51
N LEU A 166 1.96 -11.89 1.47
CA LEU A 166 3.40 -11.86 1.19
C LEU A 166 4.12 -10.69 1.88
N ILE A 167 3.34 -9.76 2.42
CA ILE A 167 3.82 -8.56 3.14
C ILE A 167 3.26 -8.50 4.56
N ASP A 168 2.96 -9.66 5.15
CA ASP A 168 2.41 -9.82 6.50
C ASP A 168 1.10 -9.07 6.77
N GLY A 169 0.36 -8.71 5.71
CA GLY A 169 -0.92 -8.01 5.78
C GLY A 169 -2.12 -8.90 6.11
N VAL A 170 -1.93 -10.20 6.28
CA VAL A 170 -2.97 -11.18 6.62
C VAL A 170 -2.49 -12.13 7.72
N SER A 171 -3.25 -12.25 8.79
CA SER A 171 -3.03 -13.26 9.81
C SER A 171 -4.01 -14.44 9.63
N PHE A 172 -3.48 -15.64 9.58
CA PHE A 172 -4.26 -16.89 9.54
C PHE A 172 -4.40 -17.55 10.92
N THR A 173 -3.78 -16.99 11.96
CA THR A 173 -3.74 -17.52 13.33
C THR A 173 -4.52 -16.68 14.34
N LYS A 174 -4.90 -15.44 13.98
CA LYS A 174 -5.72 -14.58 14.85
C LYS A 174 -7.17 -15.03 14.92
N GLY A 175 -7.93 -14.48 15.87
CA GLY A 175 -9.37 -14.71 16.03
C GLY A 175 -10.19 -14.32 14.79
N CYS A 176 -11.50 -14.58 14.85
CA CYS A 176 -12.42 -14.41 13.71
C CYS A 176 -12.53 -12.94 13.25
N TYR A 177 -12.65 -12.78 11.94
CA TYR A 177 -12.92 -11.49 11.29
C TYR A 177 -13.85 -11.66 10.07
N THR A 178 -14.47 -10.57 9.65
CA THR A 178 -15.40 -10.57 8.51
C THR A 178 -14.71 -11.04 7.23
N GLY A 179 -15.25 -12.06 6.57
CA GLY A 179 -14.73 -12.63 5.31
C GLY A 179 -13.61 -13.66 5.49
N GLN A 180 -13.23 -13.99 6.74
CA GLN A 180 -12.14 -14.93 7.05
C GLN A 180 -12.30 -16.29 6.35
N GLU A 181 -13.52 -16.83 6.28
CA GLU A 181 -13.77 -18.12 5.63
C GLU A 181 -13.28 -18.14 4.18
N ILE A 182 -13.61 -17.10 3.40
CA ILE A 182 -13.17 -17.00 1.99
C ILE A 182 -11.67 -16.82 1.90
N VAL A 183 -11.08 -15.97 2.76
CA VAL A 183 -9.63 -15.71 2.81
C VAL A 183 -8.87 -16.99 3.20
N ALA A 184 -9.31 -17.71 4.25
CA ALA A 184 -8.69 -18.94 4.68
C ALA A 184 -8.86 -20.06 3.64
N ARG A 185 -10.06 -20.21 3.06
CA ARG A 185 -10.32 -21.18 2.00
C ARG A 185 -9.42 -20.95 0.79
N MET A 186 -9.20 -19.69 0.39
CA MET A 186 -8.26 -19.35 -0.70
C MET A 186 -6.83 -19.76 -0.36
N GLN A 187 -6.41 -19.60 0.89
CA GLN A 187 -5.06 -19.95 1.35
C GLN A 187 -4.79 -21.45 1.35
N TYR A 188 -5.74 -22.24 1.86
CA TYR A 188 -5.50 -23.66 2.14
C TYR A 188 -6.06 -24.62 1.09
N LEU A 189 -7.11 -24.22 0.38
CA LEU A 189 -7.85 -25.10 -0.53
C LEU A 189 -8.01 -24.48 -1.93
N GLY A 190 -7.74 -23.19 -2.09
CA GLY A 190 -7.94 -22.47 -3.34
C GLY A 190 -6.69 -22.46 -4.23
N LYS A 191 -6.91 -22.46 -5.55
CA LYS A 191 -5.87 -22.09 -6.52
C LYS A 191 -6.07 -20.64 -6.91
N LEU A 192 -5.07 -19.80 -6.62
CA LEU A 192 -5.11 -18.40 -6.98
C LEU A 192 -5.02 -18.24 -8.51
N LYS A 193 -6.04 -17.64 -9.11
CA LYS A 193 -6.09 -17.41 -10.56
C LYS A 193 -5.62 -16.02 -10.97
N ARG A 194 -5.55 -15.09 -10.03
CA ARG A 194 -5.14 -13.70 -10.22
C ARG A 194 -4.18 -13.31 -9.13
N ARG A 195 -3.16 -12.51 -9.47
CA ARG A 195 -2.11 -12.06 -8.54
C ARG A 195 -1.68 -10.66 -8.93
N MET A 196 -1.21 -9.90 -7.95
CA MET A 196 -0.66 -8.57 -8.18
C MET A 196 0.78 -8.67 -8.71
N TYR A 197 1.04 -7.89 -9.74
CA TYR A 197 2.35 -7.72 -10.36
C TYR A 197 2.73 -6.24 -10.34
N ARG A 198 4.02 -5.96 -10.31
CA ARG A 198 4.54 -4.63 -10.62
C ARG A 198 4.72 -4.53 -12.12
N ALA A 199 4.43 -3.36 -12.65
CA ALA A 199 4.46 -3.12 -14.08
C ALA A 199 4.83 -1.68 -14.41
N ARG A 200 5.22 -1.45 -15.66
CA ARG A 200 5.49 -0.15 -16.24
C ARG A 200 4.79 0.01 -17.57
N CYS A 201 4.38 1.21 -17.92
CA CYS A 201 3.92 1.55 -19.27
C CYS A 201 4.34 2.96 -19.68
N GLU A 202 4.51 3.15 -20.98
CA GLU A 202 4.60 4.45 -21.61
C GLU A 202 3.19 4.84 -22.09
N SER A 203 2.59 5.82 -21.41
CA SER A 203 1.25 6.31 -21.74
C SER A 203 1.25 7.83 -21.76
N THR A 204 0.48 8.41 -22.68
CA THR A 204 0.22 9.84 -22.72
C THR A 204 -0.87 10.28 -21.74
N THR A 205 -1.69 9.33 -21.30
CA THR A 205 -2.75 9.54 -20.31
C THR A 205 -2.31 8.89 -19.01
N GLN A 206 -2.50 9.60 -17.89
CA GLN A 206 -2.19 9.08 -16.57
C GLN A 206 -3.07 7.85 -16.27
N PRO A 207 -2.47 6.68 -15.99
CA PRO A 207 -3.20 5.52 -15.50
C PRO A 207 -3.78 5.77 -14.11
N LEU A 208 -4.98 5.24 -13.86
CA LEU A 208 -5.67 5.39 -12.59
C LEU A 208 -5.92 4.04 -11.93
N ALA A 209 -6.08 4.04 -10.60
CA ALA A 209 -6.59 2.88 -9.88
C ALA A 209 -7.94 2.47 -10.48
N GLY A 210 -8.12 1.17 -10.74
CA GLY A 210 -9.35 0.67 -11.34
C GLY A 210 -9.31 0.51 -12.86
N ASP A 211 -8.35 1.09 -13.57
CA ASP A 211 -8.19 0.89 -15.02
C ASP A 211 -7.98 -0.58 -15.35
N GLU A 212 -8.56 -1.00 -16.47
CA GLU A 212 -8.56 -2.40 -16.87
C GLU A 212 -7.38 -2.73 -17.79
N VAL A 213 -6.93 -3.99 -17.70
CA VAL A 213 -5.82 -4.54 -18.50
C VAL A 213 -6.36 -5.60 -19.45
N TYR A 214 -5.89 -5.57 -20.69
CA TYR A 214 -6.32 -6.43 -21.79
C TYR A 214 -5.14 -7.18 -22.41
N VAL A 215 -5.42 -8.27 -23.12
CA VAL A 215 -4.44 -9.02 -23.93
C VAL A 215 -4.61 -8.65 -25.40
N SER A 216 -3.50 -8.50 -26.09
CA SER A 216 -3.48 -8.25 -27.54
C SER A 216 -4.15 -9.40 -28.31
N GLY A 217 -5.13 -9.07 -29.16
CA GLY A 217 -5.78 -10.04 -30.05
C GLY A 217 -6.82 -10.97 -29.38
N GLU A 218 -6.99 -10.93 -28.08
CA GLU A 218 -7.97 -11.73 -27.33
C GLU A 218 -9.19 -10.87 -26.93
N GLY A 219 -10.15 -10.69 -27.82
CA GLY A 219 -11.49 -10.17 -27.50
C GLY A 219 -11.53 -8.85 -26.71
N THR A 220 -12.70 -8.58 -26.09
CA THR A 220 -12.96 -7.38 -25.27
C THR A 220 -12.90 -7.66 -23.76
N GLN A 221 -12.52 -8.86 -23.35
CA GLN A 221 -12.53 -9.23 -21.92
C GLN A 221 -11.25 -8.78 -21.22
N SER A 222 -11.41 -8.06 -20.13
CA SER A 222 -10.32 -7.64 -19.24
C SER A 222 -9.67 -8.84 -18.53
N VAL A 223 -8.35 -8.89 -18.55
CA VAL A 223 -7.54 -9.89 -17.83
C VAL A 223 -7.03 -9.39 -16.50
N GLY A 224 -7.23 -8.10 -16.17
CA GLY A 224 -6.77 -7.53 -14.90
C GLY A 224 -7.24 -6.11 -14.67
N LYS A 225 -6.82 -5.58 -13.52
CA LYS A 225 -7.18 -4.23 -13.07
C LYS A 225 -6.03 -3.60 -12.31
N LEU A 226 -5.79 -2.30 -12.51
CA LEU A 226 -4.80 -1.54 -11.76
C LEU A 226 -5.23 -1.38 -10.29
N VAL A 227 -4.29 -1.57 -9.40
CA VAL A 227 -4.41 -1.28 -7.96
C VAL A 227 -4.04 0.18 -7.71
N SER A 228 -2.89 0.59 -8.24
CA SER A 228 -2.36 1.96 -8.15
C SER A 228 -1.42 2.24 -9.31
N ALA A 229 -1.19 3.53 -9.61
CA ALA A 229 -0.21 3.98 -10.60
C ALA A 229 0.37 5.33 -10.19
N ALA A 230 1.65 5.57 -10.51
CA ALA A 230 2.34 6.83 -10.28
C ALA A 230 3.33 7.12 -11.41
N PRO A 231 3.65 8.41 -11.69
CA PRO A 231 4.69 8.75 -12.65
C PRO A 231 6.03 8.10 -12.28
N HIS A 232 6.73 7.58 -13.28
CA HIS A 232 8.08 7.07 -13.10
C HIS A 232 9.11 8.19 -13.34
N PRO A 233 10.19 8.30 -12.53
CA PRO A 233 11.19 9.36 -12.69
C PRO A 233 11.82 9.44 -14.09
N ASP A 234 12.01 8.29 -14.73
CA ASP A 234 12.61 8.18 -16.09
C ASP A 234 11.56 8.27 -17.22
N GLY A 235 10.35 8.74 -16.93
CA GLY A 235 9.24 8.83 -17.87
C GLY A 235 8.26 7.67 -17.77
N GLY A 236 7.05 7.85 -18.34
CA GLY A 236 5.97 6.88 -18.23
C GLY A 236 5.43 6.71 -16.80
N TYR A 237 4.87 5.54 -16.51
CA TYR A 237 4.21 5.26 -15.23
C TYR A 237 4.59 3.89 -14.69
N SER A 238 4.88 3.84 -13.38
CA SER A 238 4.92 2.60 -12.60
C SER A 238 3.54 2.28 -12.04
N MET A 239 3.21 1.01 -11.93
CA MET A 239 1.90 0.57 -11.45
C MET A 239 1.94 -0.77 -10.74
N LEU A 240 0.96 -1.01 -9.89
CA LEU A 240 0.61 -2.33 -9.39
C LEU A 240 -0.69 -2.76 -10.08
N ALA A 241 -0.72 -3.96 -10.63
CA ALA A 241 -1.86 -4.51 -11.35
C ALA A 241 -2.18 -5.93 -10.91
N VAL A 242 -3.43 -6.20 -10.56
CA VAL A 242 -3.90 -7.58 -10.34
C VAL A 242 -4.30 -8.17 -11.70
N LEU A 243 -3.56 -9.17 -12.13
CA LEU A 243 -3.69 -9.82 -13.43
C LEU A 243 -4.06 -11.30 -13.29
N GLN A 244 -4.68 -11.88 -14.31
CA GLN A 244 -4.77 -13.34 -14.45
C GLN A 244 -3.34 -13.89 -14.60
N ILE A 245 -3.01 -14.90 -13.78
CA ILE A 245 -1.67 -15.52 -13.77
C ILE A 245 -1.33 -16.08 -15.15
N SER A 246 -2.26 -16.77 -15.80
CA SER A 246 -2.07 -17.31 -17.15
C SER A 246 -1.78 -16.24 -18.20
N SER A 247 -2.33 -15.04 -18.06
CA SER A 247 -2.07 -13.93 -19.00
C SER A 247 -0.76 -13.23 -18.69
N ALA A 248 -0.40 -13.09 -17.39
CA ALA A 248 0.85 -12.47 -16.98
C ALA A 248 2.09 -13.32 -17.32
N GLU A 249 1.97 -14.66 -17.26
CA GLU A 249 3.02 -15.63 -17.56
C GLU A 249 2.97 -16.10 -19.02
N GLY A 250 1.94 -15.67 -19.75
CA GLY A 250 1.73 -15.98 -21.16
C GLY A 250 2.68 -15.19 -22.08
N LYS A 251 2.65 -15.54 -23.37
CA LYS A 251 3.45 -14.86 -24.42
C LYS A 251 2.77 -13.62 -25.00
N SER A 252 1.50 -13.41 -24.70
CA SER A 252 0.71 -12.31 -25.26
C SER A 252 1.04 -11.00 -24.58
N ARG A 253 1.02 -9.89 -25.33
CA ARG A 253 1.27 -8.55 -24.79
C ARG A 253 0.07 -8.06 -23.98
N LEU A 254 0.38 -7.45 -22.87
CA LEU A 254 -0.61 -6.78 -22.00
C LEU A 254 -0.74 -5.32 -22.41
N HIS A 255 -1.96 -4.80 -22.38
CA HIS A 255 -2.29 -3.43 -22.76
C HIS A 255 -3.20 -2.77 -21.73
N LEU A 256 -3.00 -1.47 -21.53
CA LEU A 256 -3.81 -0.66 -20.61
C LEU A 256 -5.04 -0.09 -21.31
N GLY A 257 -6.21 -0.17 -20.69
CA GLY A 257 -7.44 0.47 -21.10
C GLY A 257 -8.16 -0.18 -22.28
N SER A 258 -7.43 -0.81 -23.21
CA SER A 258 -7.99 -1.55 -24.35
C SER A 258 -6.94 -2.50 -24.92
N ALA A 259 -7.35 -3.44 -25.79
CA ALA A 259 -6.43 -4.39 -26.46
C ALA A 259 -5.40 -3.72 -27.40
N SER A 260 -5.59 -2.46 -27.75
CA SER A 260 -4.68 -1.60 -28.53
C SER A 260 -4.10 -0.43 -27.73
N GLY A 261 -4.30 -0.41 -26.42
CA GLY A 261 -3.81 0.64 -25.53
C GLY A 261 -2.29 0.59 -25.32
N ALA A 262 -1.79 1.40 -24.36
CA ALA A 262 -0.37 1.41 -24.03
C ALA A 262 0.10 0.02 -23.60
N VAL A 263 1.27 -0.39 -24.08
CA VAL A 263 1.87 -1.68 -23.75
C VAL A 263 2.33 -1.65 -22.29
N ILE A 264 2.00 -2.72 -21.56
CA ILE A 264 2.41 -2.94 -20.19
C ILE A 264 3.58 -3.92 -20.17
N THR A 265 4.67 -3.55 -19.52
CA THR A 265 5.83 -4.40 -19.23
C THR A 265 5.81 -4.78 -17.76
N LEU A 266 5.83 -6.09 -17.47
CA LEU A 266 5.90 -6.57 -16.09
C LEU A 266 7.31 -6.44 -15.53
N GLU A 267 7.39 -6.12 -14.24
CA GLU A 267 8.62 -5.98 -13.48
C GLU A 267 8.61 -6.87 -12.23
N HIS A 268 9.79 -7.16 -11.68
CA HIS A 268 9.91 -7.96 -10.46
C HIS A 268 9.43 -7.17 -9.23
N LEU A 269 8.64 -7.83 -8.39
CA LEU A 269 8.35 -7.36 -7.04
C LEU A 269 9.56 -7.57 -6.14
N PRO A 270 9.70 -6.77 -5.05
CA PRO A 270 10.83 -6.91 -4.12
C PRO A 270 10.72 -8.15 -3.21
N TYR A 271 9.63 -8.89 -3.29
CA TYR A 271 9.41 -10.15 -2.59
C TYR A 271 9.04 -11.26 -3.58
N PRO A 272 9.45 -12.53 -3.30
CA PRO A 272 9.19 -13.64 -4.20
C PRO A 272 7.74 -14.10 -4.11
N PHE A 273 7.25 -14.69 -5.19
CA PHE A 273 6.04 -15.49 -5.14
C PHE A 273 6.34 -16.87 -4.52
N PRO A 274 5.39 -17.46 -3.77
CA PRO A 274 5.53 -18.83 -3.30
C PRO A 274 5.75 -19.78 -4.47
N SER A 275 6.65 -20.75 -4.30
CA SER A 275 6.78 -21.87 -5.23
C SER A 275 5.46 -22.64 -5.28
N GLU A 276 4.96 -22.96 -6.46
CA GLU A 276 3.75 -23.80 -6.65
C GLU A 276 3.96 -25.22 -6.18
#